data_3e3b6797b48f134bc7b38133e38865ce
#
_entry.id   3e3b6797b48f134bc7b38133e38865ce
#
_cell.length_a   1.000
_cell.length_b   1.000
_cell.length_c   1.000
_cell.angle_alpha   90.00
_cell.angle_beta   90.00
_cell.angle_gamma   90.00
#
_symmetry.space_group_name_H-M   'P 1'
#
loop_
_entity.id
_entity.type
_entity.pdbx_description
1 polymer ?
#
loop_
_entity_poly.entity_id
_entity_poly.type
_entity_poly.pdbx_seq_one_letter_code
_entity_poly.pdbx_strand_id
1 'polypeptide(L)'
;MVFQKVKKLFLFTLLSVSAVYAGELPDKQLTPGYMRDVSVRELCTTSTSLVRNVPESLKKNVFNNYGMNGNDRSVCAEGYEIDHLVSLELGGANDGRNLWPQSYCGENNAHKKDKLENELHRQICLGKMNIIDAQSCIKTDWVMCYIKTFKK
;
A
#
# COMPACT_ATOMS: atom_id res chain seq x y z
N MET A 1 55.32 -34.07 20.97
CA MET A 1 54.17 -33.34 21.62
C MET A 1 53.81 -32.21 20.70
N VAL A 2 52.76 -32.42 19.87
CA VAL A 2 52.35 -31.49 18.80
C VAL A 2 51.11 -30.76 19.25
N PHE A 3 51.23 -29.44 19.48
CA PHE A 3 50.10 -28.60 19.82
C PHE A 3 49.30 -28.21 18.57
N GLN A 4 48.10 -28.79 18.38
CA GLN A 4 47.16 -28.30 17.40
C GLN A 4 46.49 -27.01 17.86
N LYS A 5 46.74 -25.93 17.11
CA LYS A 5 46.03 -24.66 17.26
C LYS A 5 44.64 -24.79 16.58
N VAL A 6 43.59 -24.85 17.41
CA VAL A 6 42.21 -24.75 16.95
C VAL A 6 41.93 -23.28 16.61
N LYS A 7 41.75 -22.99 15.31
CA LYS A 7 41.28 -21.69 14.82
C LYS A 7 39.76 -21.64 15.04
N LYS A 8 39.29 -20.84 16.01
CA LYS A 8 37.89 -20.49 16.15
C LYS A 8 37.48 -19.60 14.99
N LEU A 9 36.68 -20.15 14.06
CA LEU A 9 36.06 -19.39 13.00
C LEU A 9 34.83 -18.67 13.59
N PHE A 10 34.95 -17.36 13.80
CA PHE A 10 33.79 -16.52 14.15
C PHE A 10 32.97 -16.29 12.89
N LEU A 11 31.83 -16.98 12.81
CA LEU A 11 30.82 -16.74 11.77
C LEU A 11 30.04 -15.45 12.15
N PHE A 12 30.43 -14.31 11.56
CA PHE A 12 29.63 -13.09 11.65
C PHE A 12 28.40 -13.28 10.75
N THR A 13 27.25 -13.60 11.35
CA THR A 13 25.96 -13.48 10.68
C THR A 13 25.66 -12.00 10.54
N LEU A 14 25.86 -11.45 9.34
CA LEU A 14 25.31 -10.16 8.97
C LEU A 14 23.77 -10.29 8.98
N LEU A 15 23.12 -9.85 10.06
CA LEU A 15 21.72 -9.50 10.02
C LEU A 15 21.61 -8.27 9.08
N SER A 16 21.22 -8.50 7.85
CA SER A 16 20.74 -7.42 6.98
C SER A 16 19.45 -6.90 7.59
N VAL A 17 19.54 -5.82 8.34
CA VAL A 17 18.37 -4.98 8.65
C VAL A 17 17.96 -4.39 7.31
N SER A 18 17.02 -5.05 6.65
CA SER A 18 16.30 -4.43 5.54
C SER A 18 15.58 -3.23 6.14
N ALA A 19 16.12 -2.04 5.94
CA ALA A 19 15.37 -0.82 6.16
C ALA A 19 14.11 -0.97 5.30
N VAL A 20 12.97 -1.18 5.95
CA VAL A 20 11.68 -1.10 5.29
C VAL A 20 11.54 0.38 4.94
N TYR A 21 12.06 0.73 3.76
CA TYR A 21 11.66 2.00 3.16
C TYR A 21 10.14 1.91 3.10
N ALA A 22 9.45 2.91 3.61
CA ALA A 22 8.05 3.16 3.30
C ALA A 22 7.99 3.26 1.78
N GLY A 23 7.87 2.09 1.16
CA GLY A 23 8.27 1.85 -0.20
C GLY A 23 7.11 2.11 -1.12
N GLU A 24 7.38 1.94 -2.36
CA GLU A 24 6.41 2.04 -3.45
C GLU A 24 5.24 1.06 -3.29
N LEU A 25 5.39 0.02 -2.46
CA LEU A 25 4.38 -1.00 -2.16
C LEU A 25 4.20 -1.17 -0.64
N PRO A 26 2.97 -1.43 -0.16
CA PRO A 26 2.73 -1.72 1.24
C PRO A 26 3.30 -3.07 1.67
N ASP A 27 3.61 -3.21 2.95
CA ASP A 27 3.91 -4.51 3.56
C ASP A 27 2.66 -5.39 3.52
N LYS A 28 2.76 -6.55 2.88
CA LYS A 28 1.62 -7.48 2.71
C LYS A 28 1.14 -8.14 4.00
N GLN A 29 1.96 -8.19 5.04
CA GLN A 29 1.57 -8.72 6.35
C GLN A 29 0.75 -7.69 7.12
N LEU A 30 1.12 -6.41 7.03
CA LEU A 30 0.42 -5.30 7.68
C LEU A 30 -0.80 -4.86 6.88
N THR A 31 -0.68 -4.80 5.55
CA THR A 31 -1.70 -4.30 4.64
C THR A 31 -1.97 -5.31 3.51
N PRO A 32 -2.62 -6.45 3.81
CA PRO A 32 -2.98 -7.43 2.79
C PRO A 32 -4.04 -6.94 1.79
N GLY A 33 -4.67 -5.79 2.04
CA GLY A 33 -5.77 -5.24 1.25
C GLY A 33 -7.10 -5.87 1.64
N TYR A 34 -7.88 -5.17 2.48
CA TYR A 34 -9.19 -5.62 2.95
C TYR A 34 -10.30 -4.85 2.24
N MET A 35 -11.31 -5.57 1.75
CA MET A 35 -12.42 -5.01 0.99
C MET A 35 -13.72 -5.14 1.79
N ARG A 36 -14.64 -4.23 1.58
CA ARG A 36 -16.02 -4.32 2.05
C ARG A 36 -16.88 -5.04 1.00
N ASP A 37 -17.96 -5.63 1.42
CA ASP A 37 -18.98 -6.13 0.51
C ASP A 37 -19.72 -4.91 -0.10
N VAL A 38 -19.69 -4.79 -1.42
CA VAL A 38 -20.28 -3.67 -2.15
C VAL A 38 -20.68 -4.08 -3.55
N SER A 39 -21.88 -3.67 -3.97
CA SER A 39 -22.32 -3.87 -5.35
C SER A 39 -21.67 -2.86 -6.31
N VAL A 40 -21.48 -3.26 -7.57
CA VAL A 40 -21.01 -2.36 -8.63
C VAL A 40 -21.91 -1.12 -8.76
N ARG A 41 -23.23 -1.29 -8.60
CA ARG A 41 -24.17 -0.17 -8.63
C ARG A 41 -23.87 0.85 -7.53
N GLU A 42 -23.72 0.41 -6.29
CA GLU A 42 -23.38 1.28 -5.17
C GLU A 42 -22.04 1.98 -5.40
N LEU A 43 -21.04 1.23 -5.83
CA LEU A 43 -19.69 1.71 -6.10
C LEU A 43 -19.70 2.85 -7.15
N CYS A 44 -20.53 2.74 -8.18
CA CYS A 44 -20.62 3.73 -9.26
C CYS A 44 -21.58 4.90 -8.98
N THR A 45 -22.38 4.84 -7.92
CA THR A 45 -23.38 5.89 -7.61
C THR A 45 -23.13 6.60 -6.27
N THR A 46 -22.23 6.07 -5.42
CA THR A 46 -21.96 6.61 -4.09
C THR A 46 -20.62 7.34 -4.07
N SER A 47 -20.61 8.60 -3.65
CA SER A 47 -19.37 9.35 -3.44
C SER A 47 -18.51 8.71 -2.34
N THR A 48 -17.21 8.60 -2.57
CA THR A 48 -16.25 8.08 -1.58
C THR A 48 -16.22 8.92 -0.30
N SER A 49 -16.57 10.21 -0.37
CA SER A 49 -16.66 11.09 0.80
C SER A 49 -17.73 10.65 1.81
N LEU A 50 -18.79 9.96 1.34
CA LEU A 50 -19.87 9.46 2.21
C LEU A 50 -19.49 8.15 2.93
N VAL A 51 -18.51 7.43 2.41
CA VAL A 51 -18.07 6.13 2.95
C VAL A 51 -16.70 6.22 3.64
N ARG A 52 -15.96 7.31 3.47
CA ARG A 52 -14.67 7.53 4.12
C ARG A 52 -14.85 7.73 5.63
N ASN A 53 -14.28 6.83 6.42
CA ASN A 53 -14.34 6.87 7.87
C ASN A 53 -13.05 6.26 8.47
N VAL A 54 -11.95 7.00 8.43
CA VAL A 54 -10.67 6.61 9.01
C VAL A 54 -10.35 7.57 10.16
N PRO A 55 -10.60 7.17 11.42
CA PRO A 55 -10.31 8.03 12.58
C PRO A 55 -8.80 8.30 12.72
N GLU A 56 -8.44 9.45 13.31
CA GLU A 56 -7.05 9.84 13.55
C GLU A 56 -6.29 8.81 14.40
N SER A 57 -6.97 8.16 15.35
CA SER A 57 -6.38 7.08 16.15
C SER A 57 -5.94 5.89 15.29
N LEU A 58 -6.75 5.53 14.28
CA LEU A 58 -6.41 4.46 13.35
C LEU A 58 -5.22 4.85 12.44
N LYS A 59 -5.20 6.09 11.94
CA LYS A 59 -4.07 6.59 11.14
C LYS A 59 -2.76 6.54 11.94
N LYS A 60 -2.80 6.99 13.20
CA LYS A 60 -1.64 6.93 14.09
C LYS A 60 -1.18 5.49 14.31
N ASN A 61 -2.10 4.55 14.51
CA ASN A 61 -1.76 3.14 14.67
C ASN A 61 -1.11 2.56 13.41
N VAL A 62 -1.59 2.92 12.22
CA VAL A 62 -0.99 2.49 10.96
C VAL A 62 0.45 2.99 10.85
N PHE A 63 0.71 4.29 11.10
CA PHE A 63 2.09 4.80 11.12
C PHE A 63 2.97 4.04 12.11
N ASN A 64 2.48 3.80 13.33
CA ASN A 64 3.24 3.07 14.36
C ASN A 64 3.55 1.63 13.93
N ASN A 65 2.59 0.92 13.32
CA ASN A 65 2.79 -0.45 12.82
C ASN A 65 3.86 -0.53 11.73
N TYR A 66 3.99 0.54 10.93
CA TYR A 66 5.04 0.67 9.92
C TYR A 66 6.37 1.21 10.49
N GLY A 67 6.46 1.43 11.81
CA GLY A 67 7.65 2.00 12.45
C GLY A 67 7.94 3.46 12.04
N MET A 68 6.91 4.18 11.58
CA MET A 68 7.03 5.53 11.02
C MET A 68 6.48 6.60 11.97
N ASN A 69 7.09 7.76 11.94
CA ASN A 69 6.51 8.99 12.46
C ASN A 69 5.84 9.76 11.31
N GLY A 70 4.53 9.90 11.35
CA GLY A 70 3.77 10.57 10.29
C GLY A 70 4.14 12.04 10.04
N ASN A 71 4.87 12.67 10.98
CA ASN A 71 5.39 14.03 10.84
C ASN A 71 6.84 14.08 10.31
N ASP A 72 7.49 12.93 10.14
CA ASP A 72 8.85 12.87 9.62
C ASP A 72 8.89 13.25 8.14
N ARG A 73 9.72 14.25 7.81
CA ARG A 73 9.93 14.76 6.46
C ARG A 73 11.35 14.51 5.95
N SER A 74 12.14 13.71 6.68
CA SER A 74 13.56 13.47 6.35
C SER A 74 13.74 12.70 5.03
N VAL A 75 12.79 11.80 4.72
CA VAL A 75 12.82 10.98 3.49
C VAL A 75 11.94 11.59 2.39
N CYS A 76 10.82 12.17 2.76
CA CYS A 76 9.89 12.82 1.83
C CYS A 76 9.46 14.19 2.39
N ALA A 77 9.91 15.26 1.77
CA ALA A 77 9.57 16.63 2.20
C ALA A 77 8.07 16.92 2.09
N GLU A 78 7.38 16.36 1.10
CA GLU A 78 5.94 16.46 0.91
C GLU A 78 5.16 15.59 1.92
N GLY A 79 5.82 14.59 2.49
CA GLY A 79 5.31 13.70 3.52
C GLY A 79 4.59 12.47 2.99
N TYR A 80 3.71 11.96 3.86
CA TYR A 80 2.97 10.71 3.64
C TYR A 80 1.51 10.94 3.97
N GLU A 81 0.65 10.19 3.30
CA GLU A 81 -0.74 10.02 3.70
C GLU A 81 -1.00 8.59 4.18
N ILE A 82 -2.03 8.39 4.99
CA ILE A 82 -2.58 7.06 5.22
C ILE A 82 -3.60 6.80 4.12
N ASP A 83 -3.18 5.97 3.20
CA ASP A 83 -3.96 5.64 2.02
C ASP A 83 -4.53 4.21 2.06
N HIS A 84 -5.58 3.98 1.28
CA HIS A 84 -6.21 2.67 1.09
C HIS A 84 -5.48 1.91 -0.02
N LEU A 85 -4.94 0.72 0.25
CA LEU A 85 -4.33 -0.12 -0.80
C LEU A 85 -5.34 -0.44 -1.91
N VAL A 86 -6.51 -0.93 -1.53
CA VAL A 86 -7.68 -0.97 -2.41
C VAL A 86 -8.52 0.25 -2.10
N SER A 87 -8.67 1.17 -3.04
CA SER A 87 -9.37 2.43 -2.81
C SER A 87 -10.84 2.24 -2.46
N LEU A 88 -11.42 3.24 -1.81
CA LEU A 88 -12.85 3.24 -1.46
C LEU A 88 -13.74 3.13 -2.71
N GLU A 89 -13.33 3.72 -3.81
CA GLU A 89 -14.04 3.66 -5.09
C GLU A 89 -13.90 2.32 -5.82
N LEU A 90 -13.03 1.43 -5.33
CA LEU A 90 -12.92 0.03 -5.74
C LEU A 90 -13.47 -0.93 -4.69
N GLY A 91 -14.15 -0.42 -3.65
CA GLY A 91 -14.72 -1.23 -2.57
C GLY A 91 -13.75 -1.55 -1.43
N GLY A 92 -12.65 -0.84 -1.31
CA GLY A 92 -11.74 -0.96 -0.16
C GLY A 92 -12.43 -0.59 1.16
N ALA A 93 -11.99 -1.23 2.25
CA ALA A 93 -12.52 -1.00 3.59
C ALA A 93 -11.72 0.06 4.37
N ASN A 94 -12.38 0.78 5.27
CA ASN A 94 -11.73 1.64 6.29
C ASN A 94 -11.18 0.79 7.44
N ASP A 95 -10.29 -0.14 7.13
CA ASP A 95 -9.71 -1.13 8.06
C ASP A 95 -8.18 -1.04 8.00
N GLY A 96 -7.50 -1.15 9.13
CA GLY A 96 -6.03 -1.10 9.18
C GLY A 96 -5.35 -2.08 8.21
N ARG A 97 -5.98 -3.23 7.93
CA ARG A 97 -5.51 -4.22 6.94
C ARG A 97 -5.59 -3.75 5.48
N ASN A 98 -6.15 -2.58 5.24
CA ASN A 98 -6.23 -1.95 3.92
C ASN A 98 -5.55 -0.58 3.89
N LEU A 99 -4.95 -0.13 5.00
CA LEU A 99 -4.37 1.20 5.15
C LEU A 99 -2.85 1.12 5.30
N TRP A 100 -2.13 2.04 4.66
CA TRP A 100 -0.67 2.12 4.73
C TRP A 100 -0.17 3.54 4.54
N PRO A 101 1.06 3.86 5.04
CA PRO A 101 1.68 5.15 4.80
C PRO A 101 2.19 5.21 3.37
N GLN A 102 1.53 5.96 2.51
CA GLN A 102 1.97 6.19 1.13
C GLN A 102 2.66 7.53 0.98
N SER A 103 3.82 7.52 0.31
CA SER A 103 4.62 8.71 0.06
C SER A 103 4.02 9.59 -1.05
N TYR A 104 4.12 10.90 -0.88
CA TYR A 104 3.89 11.86 -1.97
C TYR A 104 5.13 12.05 -2.85
N CYS A 105 6.31 11.57 -2.42
CA CYS A 105 7.56 11.67 -3.15
C CYS A 105 7.84 10.42 -4.00
N GLY A 106 8.77 10.58 -4.96
CA GLY A 106 9.23 9.47 -5.80
C GLY A 106 8.40 9.23 -7.04
N GLU A 107 8.84 8.28 -7.86
CA GLU A 107 8.16 7.95 -9.12
C GLU A 107 6.81 7.26 -8.89
N ASN A 108 6.73 6.38 -7.90
CA ASN A 108 5.53 5.62 -7.57
C ASN A 108 4.87 6.18 -6.31
N ASN A 109 4.40 7.41 -6.40
CA ASN A 109 3.80 8.18 -5.32
C ASN A 109 2.27 8.06 -5.27
N ALA A 110 1.66 8.66 -4.25
CA ALA A 110 0.22 8.68 -4.04
C ALA A 110 -0.55 9.21 -5.25
N HIS A 111 -0.11 10.33 -5.85
CA HIS A 111 -0.78 10.91 -7.02
C HIS A 111 -0.80 10.00 -8.25
N LYS A 112 0.22 9.14 -8.39
CA LYS A 112 0.24 8.14 -9.47
C LYS A 112 -0.77 7.03 -9.21
N LYS A 113 -0.91 6.62 -7.94
CA LYS A 113 -1.89 5.61 -7.53
C LYS A 113 -3.32 6.14 -7.69
N ASP A 114 -3.62 7.39 -7.33
CA ASP A 114 -4.91 8.04 -7.55
C ASP A 114 -5.37 7.96 -9.03
N LYS A 115 -4.44 8.19 -9.96
CA LYS A 115 -4.75 8.08 -11.40
C LYS A 115 -5.16 6.67 -11.79
N LEU A 116 -4.50 5.65 -11.21
CA LEU A 116 -4.85 4.26 -11.45
C LEU A 116 -6.23 3.94 -10.90
N GLU A 117 -6.51 4.35 -9.68
CA GLU A 117 -7.79 4.12 -9.00
C GLU A 117 -8.95 4.69 -9.80
N ASN A 118 -8.86 5.96 -10.16
CA ASN A 118 -9.86 6.63 -11.00
C ASN A 118 -10.09 5.90 -12.33
N GLU A 119 -9.03 5.42 -12.98
CA GLU A 119 -9.18 4.69 -14.25
C GLU A 119 -9.81 3.32 -14.07
N LEU A 120 -9.41 2.55 -13.04
CA LEU A 120 -10.01 1.25 -12.73
C LEU A 120 -11.51 1.42 -12.38
N HIS A 121 -11.84 2.39 -11.54
CA HIS A 121 -13.24 2.72 -11.22
C HIS A 121 -14.04 3.07 -12.47
N ARG A 122 -13.50 3.94 -13.33
CA ARG A 122 -14.13 4.28 -14.60
C ARG A 122 -14.37 3.06 -15.49
N GLN A 123 -13.41 2.14 -15.57
CA GLN A 123 -13.57 0.91 -16.37
C GLN A 123 -14.64 -0.02 -15.79
N ILE A 124 -14.73 -0.15 -14.47
CA ILE A 124 -15.79 -0.92 -13.80
C ILE A 124 -17.15 -0.32 -14.12
N CYS A 125 -17.31 0.99 -13.96
CA CYS A 125 -18.60 1.67 -14.13
C CYS A 125 -19.06 1.70 -15.60
N LEU A 126 -18.13 1.56 -16.55
CA LEU A 126 -18.44 1.37 -17.96
C LEU A 126 -18.67 -0.10 -18.36
N GLY A 127 -18.60 -1.04 -17.41
CA GLY A 127 -18.70 -2.47 -17.68
C GLY A 127 -17.54 -3.06 -18.49
N LYS A 128 -16.39 -2.35 -18.54
CA LYS A 128 -15.19 -2.77 -19.30
C LYS A 128 -14.23 -3.62 -18.48
N MET A 129 -14.38 -3.62 -17.17
CA MET A 129 -13.56 -4.39 -16.22
C MET A 129 -14.44 -4.96 -15.12
N ASN A 130 -14.15 -6.18 -14.71
CA ASN A 130 -14.79 -6.79 -13.54
C ASN A 130 -14.19 -6.18 -12.26
N ILE A 131 -15.03 -5.97 -11.23
CA ILE A 131 -14.59 -5.43 -9.95
C ILE A 131 -13.52 -6.29 -9.27
N ILE A 132 -13.65 -7.62 -9.34
CA ILE A 132 -12.68 -8.56 -8.74
C ILE A 132 -11.32 -8.45 -9.42
N ASP A 133 -11.30 -8.29 -10.75
CA ASP A 133 -10.07 -8.14 -11.52
C ASP A 133 -9.36 -6.83 -11.17
N ALA A 134 -10.11 -5.72 -11.05
CA ALA A 134 -9.57 -4.43 -10.63
C ALA A 134 -8.99 -4.48 -9.21
N GLN A 135 -9.75 -5.06 -8.26
CA GLN A 135 -9.32 -5.23 -6.88
C GLN A 135 -8.07 -6.12 -6.79
N SER A 136 -8.04 -7.23 -7.51
CA SER A 136 -6.88 -8.13 -7.56
C SER A 136 -5.65 -7.45 -8.14
N CYS A 137 -5.82 -6.68 -9.21
CA CYS A 137 -4.75 -5.94 -9.87
C CYS A 137 -4.07 -4.97 -8.90
N ILE A 138 -4.83 -4.06 -8.29
CA ILE A 138 -4.29 -3.02 -7.39
C ILE A 138 -3.73 -3.62 -6.09
N LYS A 139 -4.40 -4.63 -5.53
CA LYS A 139 -4.01 -5.30 -4.29
C LYS A 139 -2.71 -6.09 -4.42
N THR A 140 -2.49 -6.74 -5.56
CA THR A 140 -1.32 -7.60 -5.78
C THR A 140 -0.05 -6.76 -5.94
N ASP A 141 -0.08 -5.79 -6.83
CA ASP A 141 1.01 -4.86 -7.11
C ASP A 141 0.43 -3.67 -7.90
N TRP A 142 0.12 -2.58 -7.22
CA TRP A 142 -0.48 -1.42 -7.85
C TRP A 142 0.45 -0.74 -8.88
N VAL A 143 1.77 -0.84 -8.72
CA VAL A 143 2.73 -0.28 -9.68
C VAL A 143 2.68 -1.04 -10.99
N MET A 144 2.71 -2.38 -10.93
CA MET A 144 2.54 -3.22 -12.11
C MET A 144 1.14 -3.09 -12.71
N CYS A 145 0.12 -2.92 -11.88
CA CYS A 145 -1.24 -2.64 -12.33
C CYS A 145 -1.31 -1.32 -13.12
N TYR A 146 -0.66 -0.26 -12.61
CA TYR A 146 -0.53 1.02 -13.31
C TYR A 146 0.13 0.86 -14.70
N ILE A 147 1.26 0.14 -14.75
CA ILE A 147 1.99 -0.09 -16.00
C ILE A 147 1.08 -0.82 -17.02
N LYS A 148 0.38 -1.88 -16.59
CA LYS A 148 -0.54 -2.64 -17.46
C LYS A 148 -1.73 -1.79 -17.94
N THR A 149 -2.17 -0.84 -17.12
CA THR A 149 -3.35 0.00 -17.43
C THR A 149 -3.00 1.13 -18.40
N PHE A 150 -1.84 1.76 -18.26
CA PHE A 150 -1.49 2.98 -18.99
C PHE A 150 -0.36 2.84 -20.01
N LYS A 151 0.54 1.87 -19.84
CA LYS A 151 1.66 1.63 -20.78
C LYS A 151 1.33 0.44 -21.66
N LYS A 152 0.49 0.67 -22.68
CA LYS A 152 0.26 -0.28 -23.77
C LYS A 152 1.27 -0.08 -24.86
#